data_bee503e4e7a12d240321297e74358a69
#
_entry.id   bee503e4e7a12d240321297e74358a69
#
_cell.length_a   1.000
_cell.length_b   1.000
_cell.length_c   1.000
_cell.angle_alpha   90.00
_cell.angle_beta   90.00
_cell.angle_gamma   90.00
#
_symmetry.space_group_name_H-M   'P 1'
#
loop_
_entity.id
_entity.type
_entity.pdbx_description
1 polymer ?
#
loop_
_entity_poly.entity_id
_entity_poly.type
_entity_poly.pdbx_seq_one_letter_code
_entity_poly.pdbx_strand_id
1 'polypeptide(L)'
;MFDDRALSLAIDNAGLPGVVALVSDRDRTLYARAFGRANVLTGAAMAVDSVCQIASMTKAVTAVAALICVARGQLALDTPIADVLPALAAPQVLTGFGPDGAAQLRPAARPITLRHLLTHTAGFGYAFVQPEVARWVLA
;
A
#
# COMPACT_ATOMS: atom_id res chain seq x y z
N MET A 1 0.60 31.69 5.45
CA MET A 1 0.32 31.45 6.88
C MET A 1 -0.72 30.34 6.93
N PHE A 2 -0.47 29.27 7.68
CA PHE A 2 -1.45 28.18 7.83
C PHE A 2 -2.55 28.62 8.80
N ASP A 3 -3.81 28.38 8.44
CA ASP A 3 -4.97 28.75 9.25
C ASP A 3 -5.49 27.52 10.02
N ASP A 4 -5.09 27.41 11.28
CA ASP A 4 -5.48 26.29 12.16
C ASP A 4 -7.00 26.22 12.35
N ARG A 5 -7.69 27.37 12.36
CA ARG A 5 -9.15 27.42 12.54
C ARG A 5 -9.88 26.87 11.31
N ALA A 6 -9.47 27.30 10.14
CA ALA A 6 -10.05 26.80 8.89
C ALA A 6 -9.82 25.30 8.74
N LEU A 7 -8.63 24.82 9.10
CA LEU A 7 -8.30 23.39 9.06
C LEU A 7 -9.11 22.60 10.08
N SER A 8 -9.23 23.07 11.31
CA SER A 8 -10.09 22.40 12.34
C SER A 8 -11.53 22.30 11.88
N LEU A 9 -12.11 23.38 11.37
CA LEU A 9 -13.49 23.37 10.85
C LEU A 9 -13.67 22.40 9.68
N ALA A 10 -12.69 22.30 8.78
CA ALA A 10 -12.76 21.37 7.66
C ALA A 10 -12.71 19.90 8.13
N ILE A 11 -11.89 19.60 9.13
CA ILE A 11 -11.78 18.27 9.75
C ILE A 11 -13.09 17.89 10.45
N ASP A 12 -13.67 18.81 11.24
CA ASP A 12 -14.93 18.60 11.95
C ASP A 12 -16.08 18.38 10.96
N ASN A 13 -16.18 19.20 9.90
CA ASN A 13 -17.19 19.06 8.86
C ASN A 13 -17.07 17.76 8.05
N ALA A 14 -15.85 17.25 7.89
CA ALA A 14 -15.60 15.97 7.25
C ALA A 14 -15.87 14.75 8.16
N GLY A 15 -16.19 14.99 9.44
CA GLY A 15 -16.41 13.92 10.42
C GLY A 15 -15.18 13.08 10.72
N LEU A 16 -13.97 13.64 10.52
CA LEU A 16 -12.72 12.93 10.80
C LEU A 16 -12.43 12.93 12.30
N PRO A 17 -12.15 11.77 12.91
CA PRO A 17 -11.92 11.68 14.35
C PRO A 17 -10.65 12.41 14.81
N GLY A 18 -9.61 12.41 13.98
CA GLY A 18 -8.37 13.12 14.28
C GLY A 18 -7.44 13.15 13.07
N VAL A 19 -6.60 14.17 13.03
CA VAL A 19 -5.65 14.42 11.94
C VAL A 19 -4.35 14.96 12.52
N VAL A 20 -3.22 14.52 11.95
CA VAL A 20 -1.93 15.20 12.08
C VAL A 20 -1.60 15.82 10.73
N ALA A 21 -1.36 17.13 10.73
CA ALA A 21 -0.94 17.88 9.55
C ALA A 21 0.51 18.34 9.72
N LEU A 22 1.36 18.00 8.76
CA LEU A 22 2.77 18.36 8.77
C LEU A 22 3.19 18.87 7.41
N VAL A 23 3.90 19.98 7.42
CA VAL A 23 4.55 20.54 6.23
C VAL A 23 6.02 20.77 6.56
N SER A 24 6.89 20.29 5.70
CA SER A 24 8.33 20.49 5.83
C SER A 24 8.94 20.92 4.50
N ASP A 25 10.02 21.67 4.57
CA ASP A 25 10.94 21.83 3.46
C ASP A 25 12.12 20.84 3.63
N ARG A 26 13.19 21.06 2.85
CA ARG A 26 14.38 20.21 2.89
C ARG A 26 15.08 20.23 4.25
N ASP A 27 15.02 21.33 4.96
CA ASP A 27 15.89 21.62 6.11
C ASP A 27 15.14 21.65 7.45
N ARG A 28 13.81 21.87 7.44
CA ARG A 28 13.03 22.04 8.67
C ARG A 28 11.54 21.75 8.50
N THR A 29 10.88 21.53 9.63
CA THR A 29 9.42 21.51 9.71
C THR A 29 8.89 22.96 9.74
N LEU A 30 8.04 23.29 8.77
CA LEU A 30 7.41 24.61 8.63
C LEU A 30 6.10 24.70 9.41
N TYR A 31 5.40 23.54 9.51
CA TYR A 31 4.12 23.43 10.19
C TYR A 31 3.96 22.02 10.74
N ALA A 32 3.47 21.90 11.97
CA ALA A 32 3.09 20.63 12.58
C ALA A 32 1.97 20.89 13.59
N ARG A 33 0.80 20.29 13.37
CA ARG A 33 -0.37 20.37 14.25
C ARG A 33 -1.11 19.05 14.28
N ALA A 34 -1.75 18.81 15.40
CA ALA A 34 -2.68 17.70 15.60
C ALA A 34 -4.05 18.24 15.97
N PHE A 35 -5.10 17.61 15.45
CA PHE A 35 -6.50 17.97 15.66
C PHE A 35 -7.30 16.73 16.04
N GLY A 36 -8.30 16.89 16.90
CA GLY A 36 -9.24 15.83 17.27
C GLY A 36 -8.63 14.74 18.17
N ARG A 37 -9.05 13.48 17.95
CA ARG A 37 -8.77 12.35 18.83
C ARG A 37 -8.00 11.25 18.12
N ALA A 38 -7.00 10.68 18.80
CA ALA A 38 -6.27 9.48 18.35
C ALA A 38 -7.09 8.20 18.59
N ASN A 39 -7.96 8.22 19.61
CA ASN A 39 -8.82 7.11 19.91
C ASN A 39 -10.21 7.63 20.33
N VAL A 40 -11.23 7.26 19.53
CA VAL A 40 -12.61 7.73 19.73
C VAL A 40 -13.24 7.11 20.99
N LEU A 41 -12.88 5.87 21.31
CA LEU A 41 -13.45 5.14 22.45
C LEU A 41 -12.94 5.66 23.80
N THR A 42 -11.65 5.95 23.88
CA THR A 42 -11.02 6.45 25.11
C THR A 42 -11.04 7.97 25.23
N GLY A 43 -11.30 8.67 24.13
CA GLY A 43 -11.23 10.13 24.05
C GLY A 43 -9.79 10.68 24.02
N ALA A 44 -8.76 9.83 23.91
CA ALA A 44 -7.36 10.27 23.86
C ALA A 44 -7.14 11.27 22.72
N ALA A 45 -6.51 12.40 23.02
CA ALA A 45 -6.24 13.44 22.05
C ALA A 45 -5.22 12.99 21.00
N MET A 46 -5.37 13.47 19.76
CA MET A 46 -4.35 13.33 18.72
C MET A 46 -3.14 14.21 19.07
N ALA A 47 -1.95 13.67 18.89
CA ALA A 47 -0.69 14.39 19.08
C ALA A 47 0.16 14.28 17.79
N VAL A 48 1.11 15.21 17.61
CA VAL A 48 1.96 15.25 16.39
C VAL A 48 2.79 13.98 16.26
N ASP A 49 3.12 13.35 17.36
CA ASP A 49 3.86 12.09 17.45
C ASP A 49 2.96 10.86 17.58
N SER A 50 1.65 10.99 17.39
CA SER A 50 0.73 9.84 17.39
C SER A 50 1.13 8.84 16.32
N VAL A 51 1.20 7.57 16.72
CA VAL A 51 1.49 6.47 15.81
C VAL A 51 0.24 6.09 15.02
N CYS A 52 0.33 6.17 13.69
CA CYS A 52 -0.75 5.84 12.78
C CYS A 52 -0.37 4.68 11.86
N GLN A 53 -1.36 3.86 11.52
CA GLN A 53 -1.19 2.85 10.47
C GLN A 53 -1.18 3.54 9.11
N ILE A 54 -0.05 3.47 8.40
CA ILE A 54 0.13 4.17 7.12
C ILE A 54 -0.40 3.38 5.90
N ALA A 55 -0.90 2.16 6.12
CA ALA A 55 -1.51 1.32 5.08
C ALA A 55 -0.69 1.31 3.77
N SER A 56 -1.30 1.63 2.64
CA SER A 56 -0.65 1.60 1.32
C SER A 56 0.49 2.60 1.12
N MET A 57 0.66 3.59 1.98
CA MET A 57 1.84 4.47 1.95
C MET A 57 3.12 3.69 2.20
N THR A 58 3.05 2.54 2.88
CA THR A 58 4.16 1.57 3.02
C THR A 58 4.76 1.17 1.67
N LYS A 59 3.97 1.15 0.58
CA LYS A 59 4.46 0.81 -0.76
C LYS A 59 5.53 1.77 -1.26
N ALA A 60 5.40 3.06 -0.96
CA ALA A 60 6.41 4.07 -1.34
C ALA A 60 7.74 3.79 -0.63
N VAL A 61 7.70 3.48 0.67
CA VAL A 61 8.90 3.13 1.46
C VAL A 61 9.55 1.85 0.91
N THR A 62 8.75 0.82 0.64
CA THR A 62 9.22 -0.44 0.05
C THR A 62 9.82 -0.21 -1.35
N ALA A 63 9.20 0.63 -2.18
CA ALA A 63 9.70 0.95 -3.51
C ALA A 63 11.08 1.65 -3.44
N VAL A 64 11.25 2.61 -2.53
CA VAL A 64 12.54 3.28 -2.31
C VAL A 64 13.60 2.25 -1.86
N ALA A 65 13.28 1.36 -0.93
CA ALA A 65 14.20 0.32 -0.48
C ALA A 65 14.62 -0.60 -1.64
N ALA A 66 13.66 -1.03 -2.48
CA ALA A 66 13.95 -1.84 -3.66
C ALA A 66 14.85 -1.09 -4.68
N LEU A 67 14.59 0.19 -4.92
CA LEU A 67 15.40 1.01 -5.83
C LEU A 67 16.82 1.26 -5.28
N ILE A 68 17.00 1.33 -3.97
CA ILE A 68 18.33 1.36 -3.35
C ILE A 68 19.08 0.05 -3.64
N CYS A 69 18.42 -1.11 -3.55
CA CYS A 69 19.01 -2.39 -3.91
C CYS A 69 19.39 -2.44 -5.40
N VAL A 70 18.56 -1.87 -6.28
CA VAL A 70 18.89 -1.75 -7.72
C VAL A 70 20.11 -0.86 -7.92
N ALA A 71 20.17 0.30 -7.27
CA ALA A 71 21.31 1.21 -7.36
C ALA A 71 22.63 0.60 -6.87
N ARG A 72 22.54 -0.37 -5.94
CA ARG A 72 23.68 -1.13 -5.41
C ARG A 72 24.01 -2.37 -6.24
N GLY A 73 23.31 -2.64 -7.34
CA GLY A 73 23.51 -3.82 -8.19
C GLY A 73 23.06 -5.15 -7.55
N GLN A 74 22.31 -5.09 -6.45
CA GLN A 74 21.79 -6.27 -5.75
C GLN A 74 20.52 -6.83 -6.38
N LEU A 75 19.75 -5.98 -7.08
CA LEU A 75 18.55 -6.33 -7.82
C LEU A 75 18.59 -5.69 -9.20
N ALA A 76 17.85 -6.26 -10.15
CA ALA A 76 17.61 -5.64 -11.45
C ALA A 76 16.10 -5.49 -11.69
N LEU A 77 15.70 -4.44 -12.41
CA LEU A 77 14.29 -4.15 -12.66
C LEU A 77 13.62 -5.19 -13.56
N ASP A 78 14.34 -5.71 -14.54
CA ASP A 78 13.77 -6.48 -15.65
C ASP A 78 14.16 -7.96 -15.67
N THR A 79 14.96 -8.43 -14.71
CA THR A 79 15.23 -9.86 -14.52
C THR A 79 14.06 -10.53 -13.79
N PRO A 80 13.85 -11.85 -13.97
CA PRO A 80 12.85 -12.61 -13.22
C PRO A 80 13.05 -12.45 -11.71
N ILE A 81 12.00 -12.05 -11.00
CA ILE A 81 12.06 -11.90 -9.53
C ILE A 81 12.21 -13.27 -8.83
N ALA A 82 11.96 -14.35 -9.54
CA ALA A 82 12.13 -15.72 -9.08
C ALA A 82 13.57 -16.04 -8.65
N ASP A 83 14.56 -15.32 -9.18
CA ASP A 83 15.97 -15.48 -8.81
C ASP A 83 16.22 -15.14 -7.33
N VAL A 84 15.40 -14.26 -6.75
CA VAL A 84 15.44 -13.87 -5.32
C VAL A 84 14.20 -14.33 -4.54
N LEU A 85 13.08 -14.58 -5.21
CA LEU A 85 11.84 -15.08 -4.63
C LEU A 85 11.36 -16.33 -5.41
N PRO A 86 11.93 -17.52 -5.15
CA PRO A 86 11.61 -18.75 -5.89
C PRO A 86 10.11 -19.13 -5.87
N ALA A 87 9.36 -18.71 -4.86
CA ALA A 87 7.91 -18.90 -4.80
C ALA A 87 7.16 -18.24 -5.98
N LEU A 88 7.78 -17.29 -6.68
CA LEU A 88 7.21 -16.63 -7.86
C LEU A 88 7.76 -17.19 -9.20
N ALA A 89 8.40 -18.36 -9.19
CA ALA A 89 8.99 -18.94 -10.39
C ALA A 89 7.93 -19.41 -11.41
N ALA A 90 6.80 -19.94 -10.95
CA ALA A 90 5.75 -20.48 -11.79
C ALA A 90 4.36 -19.93 -11.41
N PRO A 91 4.11 -18.62 -11.53
CA PRO A 91 2.85 -18.04 -11.14
C PRO A 91 1.71 -18.55 -12.03
N GLN A 92 0.57 -18.84 -11.40
CA GLN A 92 -0.65 -19.25 -12.08
C GLN A 92 -1.62 -18.08 -12.17
N VAL A 93 -2.33 -17.98 -13.28
CA VAL A 93 -3.34 -16.96 -13.54
C VAL A 93 -4.72 -17.60 -13.43
N LEU A 94 -5.55 -17.09 -12.53
CA LEU A 94 -6.95 -17.49 -12.43
C LEU A 94 -7.69 -16.98 -13.68
N THR A 95 -8.31 -17.90 -14.43
CA THR A 95 -9.08 -17.59 -15.64
C THR A 95 -10.60 -17.70 -15.43
N GLY A 96 -11.03 -18.30 -14.33
CA GLY A 96 -12.43 -18.49 -13.99
C GLY A 96 -12.65 -19.70 -13.10
N PHE A 97 -13.89 -20.20 -13.11
CA PHE A 97 -14.30 -21.39 -12.36
C PHE A 97 -15.10 -22.34 -13.28
N GLY A 98 -14.88 -23.63 -13.12
CA GLY A 98 -15.65 -24.66 -13.78
C GLY A 98 -17.09 -24.79 -13.25
N PRO A 99 -17.93 -25.57 -13.91
CA PRO A 99 -19.30 -25.87 -13.45
C PRO A 99 -19.37 -26.51 -12.06
N ASP A 100 -18.32 -27.24 -11.70
CA ASP A 100 -18.10 -27.87 -10.39
C ASP A 100 -17.58 -26.88 -9.30
N GLY A 101 -17.34 -25.63 -9.69
CA GLY A 101 -16.78 -24.61 -8.81
C GLY A 101 -15.26 -24.64 -8.68
N ALA A 102 -14.57 -25.56 -9.33
CA ALA A 102 -13.11 -25.64 -9.29
C ALA A 102 -12.46 -24.46 -10.03
N ALA A 103 -11.40 -23.91 -9.44
CA ALA A 103 -10.65 -22.83 -10.06
C ALA A 103 -9.95 -23.30 -11.35
N GLN A 104 -10.12 -22.53 -12.41
CA GLN A 104 -9.43 -22.74 -13.68
C GLN A 104 -8.19 -21.84 -13.72
N LEU A 105 -7.04 -22.47 -13.85
CA LEU A 105 -5.76 -21.81 -13.82
C LEU A 105 -5.01 -22.02 -15.15
N ARG A 106 -4.21 -21.05 -15.53
CA ARG A 106 -3.21 -21.22 -16.59
C ARG A 106 -1.86 -20.68 -16.12
N PRO A 107 -0.75 -21.17 -16.67
CA PRO A 107 0.55 -20.56 -16.44
C PRO A 107 0.57 -19.08 -16.87
N ALA A 108 1.34 -18.25 -16.17
CA ALA A 108 1.60 -16.90 -16.63
C ALA A 108 2.39 -16.94 -17.95
N ALA A 109 2.08 -15.99 -18.85
CA ALA A 109 2.72 -15.92 -20.17
C ALA A 109 4.19 -15.43 -20.12
N ARG A 110 4.59 -14.82 -19.02
CA ARG A 110 5.94 -14.28 -18.81
C ARG A 110 6.31 -14.27 -17.33
N PRO A 111 7.61 -14.29 -16.99
CA PRO A 111 8.04 -14.14 -15.60
C PRO A 111 7.61 -12.79 -15.00
N ILE A 112 7.40 -12.79 -13.71
CA ILE A 112 7.23 -11.55 -12.94
C ILE A 112 8.61 -10.93 -12.73
N THR A 113 8.71 -9.62 -12.91
CA THR A 113 9.92 -8.84 -12.66
C THR A 113 9.69 -7.82 -11.54
N LEU A 114 10.76 -7.27 -10.99
CA LEU A 114 10.66 -6.19 -10.01
C LEU A 114 9.90 -4.97 -10.58
N ARG A 115 10.12 -4.66 -11.87
CA ARG A 115 9.36 -3.60 -12.55
C ARG A 115 7.86 -3.85 -12.51
N HIS A 116 7.41 -5.07 -12.80
CA HIS A 116 5.98 -5.42 -12.74
C HIS A 116 5.39 -5.22 -11.34
N LEU A 117 6.15 -5.55 -10.28
CA LEU A 117 5.73 -5.33 -8.89
C LEU A 117 5.64 -3.85 -8.57
N LEU A 118 6.65 -3.06 -8.89
CA LEU A 118 6.70 -1.63 -8.59
C LEU A 118 5.67 -0.81 -9.38
N THR A 119 5.26 -1.27 -10.56
CA THR A 119 4.27 -0.59 -11.41
C THR A 119 2.85 -1.17 -11.29
N HIS A 120 2.62 -2.10 -10.35
CA HIS A 120 1.33 -2.79 -10.17
C HIS A 120 0.81 -3.53 -11.42
N THR A 121 1.70 -4.05 -12.26
CA THR A 121 1.37 -4.79 -13.48
C THR A 121 1.70 -6.29 -13.40
N ALA A 122 2.01 -6.79 -12.21
CA ALA A 122 2.33 -8.20 -11.97
C ALA A 122 1.11 -9.15 -11.99
N GLY A 123 -0.11 -8.59 -11.91
CA GLY A 123 -1.34 -9.37 -11.96
C GLY A 123 -1.87 -9.84 -10.60
N PHE A 124 -1.29 -9.39 -9.49
CA PHE A 124 -1.84 -9.67 -8.16
C PHE A 124 -3.14 -8.90 -7.93
N GLY A 125 -4.13 -9.60 -7.35
CA GLY A 125 -5.44 -9.05 -7.03
C GLY A 125 -5.70 -8.98 -5.52
N TYR A 126 -6.78 -8.30 -5.18
CA TYR A 126 -7.27 -8.19 -3.80
C TYR A 126 -8.65 -8.82 -3.68
N ALA A 127 -8.83 -9.70 -2.70
CA ALA A 127 -10.10 -10.35 -2.43
C ALA A 127 -11.25 -9.35 -2.15
N PHE A 128 -10.94 -8.21 -1.51
CA PHE A 128 -11.94 -7.19 -1.19
C PHE A 128 -12.36 -6.31 -2.39
N VAL A 129 -11.69 -6.45 -3.54
CA VAL A 129 -12.00 -5.69 -4.78
C VAL A 129 -12.49 -6.62 -5.89
N GLN A 130 -11.99 -7.86 -5.94
CA GLN A 130 -12.21 -8.80 -7.04
C GLN A 130 -12.96 -10.03 -6.53
N PRO A 131 -14.25 -10.20 -6.89
CA PRO A 131 -15.08 -11.32 -6.43
C PRO A 131 -14.50 -12.70 -6.74
N GLU A 132 -13.86 -12.87 -7.89
CA GLU A 132 -13.23 -14.13 -8.30
C GLU A 132 -12.03 -14.47 -7.39
N VAL A 133 -11.23 -13.48 -7.02
CA VAL A 133 -10.12 -13.67 -6.07
C VAL A 133 -10.66 -13.95 -4.68
N ALA A 134 -11.72 -13.26 -4.25
CA ALA A 134 -12.39 -13.53 -2.97
C ALA A 134 -12.90 -14.98 -2.92
N ARG A 135 -13.58 -15.42 -3.96
CA ARG A 135 -14.08 -16.78 -4.07
C ARG A 135 -12.97 -17.83 -3.97
N TRP A 136 -11.82 -17.58 -4.59
CA TRP A 136 -10.70 -18.52 -4.57
C TRP A 136 -9.98 -18.57 -3.22
N VAL A 137 -9.83 -17.42 -2.56
CA VAL A 137 -9.09 -17.33 -1.28
C VAL A 137 -9.94 -17.86 -0.11
N LEU A 138 -11.27 -17.77 -0.22
CA LEU A 138 -12.20 -18.15 0.85
C LEU A 138 -12.80 -19.57 0.68
N ALA A 139 -12.46 -20.27 -0.40
CA ALA A 139 -12.85 -21.66 -0.65
C ALA A 139 -11.86 -22.64 -0.02
#